data_68ea67e4a4f4eb3c7931443d1b5bb2bf
#
_entry.id   68ea67e4a4f4eb3c7931443d1b5bb2bf
#
_cell.length_a   1.000
_cell.length_b   1.000
_cell.length_c   1.000
_cell.angle_alpha   90.00
_cell.angle_beta   90.00
_cell.angle_gamma   90.00
#
_symmetry.space_group_name_H-M   'P 1'
#
loop_
_entity.id
_entity.type
_entity.pdbx_description
1 polymer ?
#
loop_
_entity_poly.entity_id
_entity_poly.type
_entity_poly.pdbx_seq_one_letter_code
_entity_poly.pdbx_strand_id
1 'polypeptide(L)'
;MSTAAFIDDPRPEVQAYAKKIVAKIGSKPPYSGPRSYDIIYSYKHCIEQSGVTNKPAELDSDRDKMRDCLGKLKGFPGVGGEITMNEVRDGAGSSAILKVVNGKYVNMAK
;
A
#
# COMPACT_ATOMS: atom_id res chain seq x y z
N MET A 1 14.76 7.32 -12.03
CA MET A 1 13.32 7.06 -11.88
C MET A 1 13.02 6.90 -10.40
N SER A 2 11.96 7.48 -9.90
CA SER A 2 11.47 7.30 -8.52
C SER A 2 10.22 6.45 -8.52
N THR A 3 10.07 5.54 -7.58
CA THR A 3 8.86 4.73 -7.41
C THR A 3 8.56 4.53 -5.93
N ALA A 4 7.29 4.46 -5.58
CA ALA A 4 6.84 4.21 -4.22
C ALA A 4 7.07 2.76 -3.75
N ALA A 5 7.27 1.84 -4.69
CA ALA A 5 7.53 0.44 -4.40
C ALA A 5 8.49 -0.15 -5.43
N PHE A 6 9.34 -1.03 -4.99
CA PHE A 6 10.28 -1.76 -5.83
C PHE A 6 10.04 -3.26 -5.66
N ILE A 7 9.56 -3.91 -6.71
CA ILE A 7 9.10 -5.32 -6.65
C ILE A 7 10.23 -6.32 -6.35
N ASP A 8 11.46 -5.96 -6.65
CA ASP A 8 12.64 -6.78 -6.34
C ASP A 8 13.30 -6.39 -4.98
N ASP A 9 12.58 -5.61 -4.14
CA ASP A 9 12.98 -5.33 -2.76
C ASP A 9 13.07 -6.63 -1.96
N PRO A 10 14.18 -6.88 -1.23
CA PRO A 10 14.42 -8.14 -0.53
C PRO A 10 13.52 -8.36 0.70
N ARG A 11 12.72 -7.38 1.11
CA ARG A 11 11.83 -7.53 2.26
C ARG A 11 10.88 -8.72 2.09
N PRO A 12 10.69 -9.57 3.12
CA PRO A 12 9.89 -10.78 3.02
C PRO A 12 8.45 -10.55 2.55
N GLU A 13 7.81 -9.47 3.01
CA GLU A 13 6.45 -9.11 2.62
C GLU A 13 6.34 -8.74 1.13
N VAL A 14 7.36 -8.08 0.56
CA VAL A 14 7.40 -7.74 -0.86
C VAL A 14 7.57 -9.01 -1.70
N GLN A 15 8.46 -9.90 -1.29
CA GLN A 15 8.69 -11.17 -1.99
C GLN A 15 7.47 -12.10 -1.90
N ALA A 16 6.78 -12.15 -0.76
CA ALA A 16 5.54 -12.91 -0.60
C ALA A 16 4.43 -12.37 -1.51
N TYR A 17 4.28 -11.03 -1.58
CA TYR A 17 3.34 -10.38 -2.49
C TYR A 17 3.68 -10.71 -3.96
N ALA A 18 4.94 -10.54 -4.37
CA ALA A 18 5.39 -10.81 -5.74
C ALA A 18 5.08 -12.25 -6.14
N LYS A 19 5.38 -13.22 -5.28
CA LYS A 19 5.09 -14.65 -5.50
C LYS A 19 3.59 -14.92 -5.70
N LYS A 20 2.74 -14.32 -4.85
CA LYS A 20 1.27 -14.46 -4.96
C LYS A 20 0.74 -13.93 -6.30
N ILE A 21 1.21 -12.75 -6.70
CA ILE A 21 0.74 -12.11 -7.93
C ILE A 21 1.22 -12.89 -9.14
N VAL A 22 2.50 -13.25 -9.22
CA VAL A 22 3.04 -14.06 -10.32
C VAL A 22 2.30 -15.38 -10.46
N ALA A 23 1.97 -16.05 -9.35
CA ALA A 23 1.18 -17.28 -9.38
C ALA A 23 -0.23 -17.09 -9.97
N LYS A 24 -0.82 -15.89 -9.82
CA LYS A 24 -2.18 -15.60 -10.32
C LYS A 24 -2.22 -15.09 -11.76
N ILE A 25 -1.29 -14.22 -12.13
CA ILE A 25 -1.33 -13.52 -13.43
C ILE A 25 -0.21 -13.93 -14.39
N GLY A 26 0.72 -14.79 -13.97
CA GLY A 26 1.81 -15.32 -14.80
C GLY A 26 2.94 -14.32 -15.10
N SER A 27 2.92 -13.12 -14.52
CA SER A 27 3.91 -12.06 -14.76
C SER A 27 4.16 -11.22 -13.51
N LYS A 28 5.29 -10.50 -13.49
CA LYS A 28 5.57 -9.53 -12.41
C LYS A 28 4.53 -8.41 -12.44
N PRO A 29 4.01 -7.98 -11.26
CA PRO A 29 3.07 -6.87 -11.19
C PRO A 29 3.74 -5.54 -11.59
N PRO A 30 2.95 -4.57 -12.07
CA PRO A 30 3.45 -3.22 -12.33
C PRO A 30 3.83 -2.53 -11.00
N TYR A 31 4.63 -1.47 -11.08
CA TYR A 31 5.09 -0.71 -9.90
C TYR A 31 3.95 -0.11 -9.04
N SER A 32 2.78 0.11 -9.63
CA SER A 32 1.58 0.55 -8.92
C SER A 32 0.90 -0.56 -8.12
N GLY A 33 1.15 -1.83 -8.46
CA GLY A 33 0.50 -2.99 -7.86
C GLY A 33 0.60 -3.06 -6.35
N PRO A 34 1.79 -2.92 -5.73
CA PRO A 34 1.95 -2.94 -4.28
C PRO A 34 1.09 -1.89 -3.56
N ARG A 35 1.03 -0.67 -4.06
CA ARG A 35 0.20 0.40 -3.47
C ARG A 35 -1.30 0.09 -3.56
N SER A 36 -1.76 -0.43 -4.69
CA SER A 36 -3.16 -0.84 -4.84
C SER A 36 -3.51 -1.99 -3.89
N TYR A 37 -2.60 -2.91 -3.69
CA TYR A 37 -2.75 -4.00 -2.71
C TYR A 37 -2.86 -3.44 -1.28
N ASP A 38 -1.99 -2.51 -0.89
CA ASP A 38 -1.99 -1.90 0.42
C ASP A 38 -3.27 -1.10 0.71
N ILE A 39 -3.84 -0.44 -0.29
CA ILE A 39 -5.12 0.27 -0.17
C ILE A 39 -6.21 -0.68 0.31
N ILE A 40 -6.32 -1.87 -0.29
CA ILE A 40 -7.34 -2.87 0.12
C ILE A 40 -7.14 -3.29 1.58
N TYR A 41 -5.91 -3.50 2.02
CA TYR A 41 -5.61 -3.88 3.40
C TYR A 41 -5.83 -2.75 4.39
N SER A 42 -5.58 -1.49 4.01
CA SER A 42 -5.90 -0.33 4.83
C SER A 42 -7.41 -0.15 5.00
N TYR A 43 -8.20 -0.39 3.95
CA TYR A 43 -9.66 -0.43 4.05
C TYR A 43 -10.14 -1.54 4.98
N LYS A 44 -9.62 -2.77 4.80
CA LYS A 44 -9.93 -3.90 5.68
C LYS A 44 -9.66 -3.55 7.14
N HIS A 45 -8.47 -3.02 7.43
CA HIS A 45 -8.09 -2.58 8.77
C HIS A 45 -9.10 -1.57 9.35
N CYS A 46 -9.45 -0.54 8.58
CA CYS A 46 -10.38 0.49 9.05
C CYS A 46 -11.81 -0.04 9.23
N ILE A 47 -12.28 -0.94 8.38
CA ILE A 47 -13.58 -1.60 8.57
C ILE A 47 -13.62 -2.36 9.90
N GLU A 48 -12.57 -3.13 10.18
CA GLU A 48 -12.48 -3.95 11.40
C GLU A 48 -12.31 -3.10 12.67
N GLN A 49 -11.54 -2.00 12.61
CA GLN A 49 -11.24 -1.18 13.79
C GLN A 49 -12.32 -0.14 14.12
N SER A 50 -13.07 0.32 13.13
CA SER A 50 -14.01 1.44 13.30
C SER A 50 -15.46 1.00 13.56
N GLY A 51 -15.74 -0.29 13.60
CA GLY A 51 -17.09 -0.79 13.80
C GLY A 51 -18.04 -0.40 12.66
N VAL A 52 -17.58 -0.50 11.42
CA VAL A 52 -18.40 -0.35 10.22
C VAL A 52 -19.44 -1.46 10.17
N THR A 53 -20.72 -1.09 9.99
CA THR A 53 -21.83 -2.04 10.08
C THR A 53 -22.28 -2.58 8.74
N ASN A 54 -22.00 -1.84 7.65
CA ASN A 54 -22.46 -2.14 6.30
C ASN A 54 -24.01 -2.22 6.18
N LYS A 55 -24.74 -1.48 7.03
CA LYS A 55 -26.19 -1.38 6.97
C LYS A 55 -26.58 -0.15 6.16
N PRO A 56 -27.57 -0.22 5.25
CA PRO A 56 -27.98 0.92 4.45
C PRO A 56 -28.36 2.15 5.29
N ALA A 57 -28.99 1.97 6.45
CA ALA A 57 -29.38 3.04 7.36
C ALA A 57 -28.17 3.72 8.04
N GLU A 58 -27.00 3.07 8.09
CA GLU A 58 -25.79 3.55 8.75
C GLU A 58 -24.75 4.08 7.74
N LEU A 59 -25.11 4.19 6.47
CA LEU A 59 -24.15 4.47 5.39
C LEU A 59 -23.33 5.74 5.64
N ASP A 60 -23.94 6.83 6.05
CA ASP A 60 -23.24 8.09 6.29
C ASP A 60 -22.33 8.00 7.52
N SER A 61 -22.80 7.37 8.59
CA SER A 61 -22.00 7.07 9.77
C SER A 61 -20.80 6.17 9.44
N ASP A 62 -21.01 5.13 8.66
CA ASP A 62 -19.92 4.21 8.25
C ASP A 62 -18.89 4.91 7.34
N ARG A 63 -19.32 5.81 6.45
CA ARG A 63 -18.41 6.64 5.64
C ARG A 63 -17.57 7.57 6.50
N ASP A 64 -18.15 8.20 7.51
CA ASP A 64 -17.42 9.06 8.44
C ASP A 64 -16.39 8.28 9.24
N LYS A 65 -16.75 7.11 9.75
CA LYS A 65 -15.84 6.20 10.44
C LYS A 65 -14.64 5.80 9.55
N MET A 66 -14.91 5.43 8.30
CA MET A 66 -13.88 5.08 7.33
C MET A 66 -12.96 6.25 7.01
N ARG A 67 -13.52 7.42 6.71
CA ARG A 67 -12.77 8.66 6.45
C ARG A 67 -11.84 9.00 7.62
N ASP A 68 -12.34 8.92 8.84
CA ASP A 68 -11.60 9.31 10.03
C ASP A 68 -10.51 8.28 10.37
N CYS A 69 -10.78 6.99 10.20
CA CYS A 69 -9.77 5.96 10.37
C CYS A 69 -8.65 6.08 9.33
N LEU A 70 -8.99 6.18 8.05
CA LEU A 70 -8.01 6.31 6.97
C LEU A 70 -7.16 7.58 7.13
N GLY A 71 -7.77 8.69 7.53
CA GLY A 71 -7.06 9.95 7.77
C GLY A 71 -6.14 9.95 9.00
N LYS A 72 -6.27 8.97 9.88
CA LYS A 72 -5.45 8.81 11.09
C LYS A 72 -4.43 7.68 11.00
N LEU A 73 -4.31 7.02 9.85
CA LEU A 73 -3.30 5.96 9.67
C LEU A 73 -1.90 6.50 9.93
N LYS A 74 -1.19 5.84 10.83
CA LYS A 74 0.23 6.12 11.16
C LYS A 74 0.98 4.81 11.27
N GLY A 75 2.06 4.69 10.50
CA GLY A 75 2.90 3.50 10.53
C GLY A 75 2.18 2.23 10.06
N PHE A 76 1.12 2.34 9.24
CA PHE A 76 0.42 1.16 8.74
C PHE A 76 1.34 0.38 7.80
N PRO A 77 1.62 -0.90 8.10
CA PRO A 77 2.57 -1.68 7.32
C PRO A 77 2.01 -2.02 5.94
N GLY A 78 2.71 -1.63 4.89
CA GLY A 78 2.34 -1.92 3.52
C GLY A 78 3.47 -2.59 2.75
N VAL A 79 3.11 -3.37 1.75
CA VAL A 79 4.05 -3.96 0.79
C VAL A 79 4.78 -2.88 0.00
N GLY A 80 4.06 -1.81 -0.37
CA GLY A 80 4.62 -0.63 -1.03
C GLY A 80 5.37 0.32 -0.09
N GLY A 81 5.52 -0.03 1.18
CA GLY A 81 6.09 0.78 2.24
C GLY A 81 5.04 1.22 3.26
N GLU A 82 5.52 1.71 4.40
CA GLU A 82 4.66 2.22 5.46
C GLU A 82 3.72 3.33 4.96
N ILE A 83 2.48 3.30 5.43
CA ILE A 83 1.47 4.32 5.13
C ILE A 83 1.24 5.16 6.37
N THR A 84 1.55 6.44 6.27
CA THR A 84 1.28 7.45 7.30
C THR A 84 0.57 8.62 6.65
N MET A 85 -0.58 9.02 7.19
CA MET A 85 -1.30 10.20 6.75
C MET A 85 -0.88 11.42 7.56
N ASN A 86 -0.64 12.54 6.88
CA ASN A 86 -0.37 13.82 7.51
C ASN A 86 -1.67 14.57 7.84
N GLU A 87 -1.55 15.77 8.42
CA GLU A 87 -2.70 16.58 8.87
C GLU A 87 -3.60 17.05 7.72
N VAL A 88 -3.05 17.15 6.51
CA VAL A 88 -3.81 17.50 5.29
C VAL A 88 -4.28 16.26 4.51
N ARG A 89 -4.14 15.08 5.13
CA ARG A 89 -4.53 13.78 4.58
C ARG A 89 -3.74 13.33 3.34
N ASP A 90 -2.53 13.85 3.18
CA ASP A 90 -1.59 13.32 2.21
C ASP A 90 -0.85 12.13 2.78
N GLY A 91 -0.65 11.10 1.96
CA GLY A 91 0.15 9.94 2.33
C GLY A 91 1.64 10.26 2.31
N ALA A 92 2.28 10.23 3.46
CA ALA A 92 3.73 10.19 3.57
C ALA A 92 4.21 8.75 3.42
N GLY A 93 5.21 8.52 2.59
CA GLY A 93 5.77 7.19 2.37
C GLY A 93 7.17 7.26 1.77
N SER A 94 7.94 6.20 1.94
CA SER A 94 9.25 6.07 1.33
C SER A 94 9.13 5.88 -0.18
N SER A 95 10.07 6.45 -0.92
CA SER A 95 10.22 6.24 -2.36
C SER A 95 11.56 5.57 -2.63
N ALA A 96 11.57 4.61 -3.55
CA ALA A 96 12.80 4.02 -4.06
C ALA A 96 13.32 4.85 -5.25
N ILE A 97 14.61 5.15 -5.25
CA ILE A 97 15.29 5.77 -6.38
C ILE A 97 15.97 4.65 -7.18
N LEU A 98 15.51 4.46 -8.40
CA LEU A 98 16.00 3.41 -9.28
C LEU A 98 16.90 3.96 -10.38
N LYS A 99 18.02 3.27 -10.61
CA LYS A 99 18.92 3.49 -11.74
C LYS A 99 18.85 2.29 -12.68
N VAL A 100 18.93 2.54 -13.98
CA VAL A 100 19.09 1.47 -14.96
C VAL A 100 20.57 1.12 -15.09
N VAL A 101 20.92 -0.13 -14.82
CA VAL A 101 22.27 -0.68 -14.98
C VAL A 101 22.15 -1.97 -15.80
N ASN A 102 22.79 -2.02 -16.95
CA ASN A 102 22.75 -3.17 -17.85
C ASN A 102 21.31 -3.65 -18.17
N GLY A 103 20.40 -2.71 -18.43
CA GLY A 103 18.99 -3.01 -18.75
C GLY A 103 18.12 -3.45 -17.56
N LYS A 104 18.64 -3.41 -16.33
CA LYS A 104 17.91 -3.76 -15.11
C LYS A 104 17.78 -2.57 -14.17
N TYR A 105 16.66 -2.51 -13.45
CA TYR A 105 16.49 -1.52 -12.39
C TYR A 105 17.25 -1.94 -11.13
N VAL A 106 18.07 -1.04 -10.60
CA VAL A 106 18.81 -1.21 -9.35
C VAL A 106 18.39 -0.11 -8.39
N ASN A 107 18.02 -0.49 -7.17
CA ASN A 107 17.69 0.47 -6.13
C ASN A 107 18.95 1.18 -5.64
N MET A 108 18.94 2.51 -5.65
CA MET A 108 20.05 3.36 -5.23
C MET A 108 19.96 3.81 -3.77
N ALA A 109 18.81 3.56 -3.11
CA ALA A 109 18.68 3.83 -1.68
C ALA A 109 19.46 2.75 -0.90
N LYS A 110 20.40 3.24 -0.09
CA LYS A 110 21.10 2.41 0.90
C LYS A 110 20.26 2.28 2.16
#